data_3cd4946a6a0d196253867fd1dd389b9e
#
_entry.id   3cd4946a6a0d196253867fd1dd389b9e
#
_cell.length_a   1.000
_cell.length_b   1.000
_cell.length_c   1.000
_cell.angle_alpha   90.00
_cell.angle_beta   90.00
_cell.angle_gamma   90.00
#
_symmetry.space_group_name_H-M   'P 1'
#
loop_
_entity.id
_entity.type
_entity.pdbx_description
1 polymer ?
#
loop_
_entity_poly.entity_id
_entity_poly.type
_entity_poly.pdbx_seq_one_letter_code
_entity_poly.pdbx_strand_id
1 'polypeptide(L)'
;LKLNSFVVLQLLSKSHLKIIRKLGKTSGYFFNKEKYLKSKDMLENWRKNIVLKDSCALIELKKMNEINIEGDHAIFTFSVSKYRTLSESGILTFKDLIDNKIIL
;
A
#
# COMPACT_ATOMS: atom_id res chain seq x y z
N LEU A 1 5.30 -13.42 -5.45
CA LEU A 1 6.11 -13.34 -4.21
C LEU A 1 6.75 -14.67 -3.91
N LYS A 2 8.05 -14.66 -3.72
CA LYS A 2 8.80 -15.85 -3.32
C LYS A 2 8.60 -16.13 -1.83
N LEU A 3 8.71 -17.40 -1.44
CA LEU A 3 8.71 -17.81 -0.03
C LEU A 3 9.81 -17.06 0.72
N ASN A 4 9.54 -16.66 1.95
CA ASN A 4 10.44 -15.86 2.80
C ASN A 4 10.75 -14.46 2.28
N SER A 5 10.07 -13.99 1.23
CA SER A 5 10.20 -12.59 0.81
C SER A 5 9.45 -11.67 1.77
N PHE A 6 9.90 -10.41 1.82
CA PHE A 6 9.29 -9.39 2.67
C PHE A 6 8.51 -8.39 1.83
N VAL A 7 7.40 -7.94 2.37
CA VAL A 7 6.60 -6.86 1.80
C VAL A 7 6.20 -5.92 2.92
N VAL A 8 5.83 -4.70 2.57
CA VAL A 8 5.31 -3.73 3.54
C VAL A 8 3.85 -3.45 3.22
N LEU A 9 2.99 -3.73 4.17
CA LEU A 9 1.59 -3.31 4.10
C LEU A 9 1.48 -1.91 4.69
N GLN A 10 0.88 -1.00 3.94
CA GLN A 10 0.73 0.39 4.33
C GLN A 10 -0.75 0.70 4.54
N LEU A 11 -1.10 1.14 5.74
CA LEU A 11 -2.46 1.63 6.01
C LEU A 11 -2.45 3.14 5.74
N LEU A 12 -3.09 3.54 4.65
CA LEU A 12 -3.04 4.91 4.19
C LEU A 12 -3.95 5.82 5.00
N SER A 13 -3.62 7.10 5.02
CA SER A 13 -4.46 8.12 5.65
C SER A 13 -5.39 8.74 4.62
N LYS A 14 -6.41 9.46 5.10
CA LYS A 14 -7.33 10.20 4.25
C LYS A 14 -6.63 11.27 3.44
N SER A 15 -5.49 11.77 3.89
CA SER A 15 -4.67 12.73 3.16
C SER A 15 -4.13 12.16 1.84
N HIS A 16 -4.09 10.83 1.69
CA HIS A 16 -3.62 10.17 0.47
C HIS A 16 -4.69 10.07 -0.63
N LEU A 17 -5.91 10.53 -0.37
CA LEU A 17 -7.04 10.34 -1.29
C LEU A 17 -6.77 10.85 -2.70
N LYS A 18 -6.18 12.04 -2.83
CA LYS A 18 -5.86 12.63 -4.13
C LYS A 18 -4.83 11.79 -4.90
N ILE A 19 -3.86 11.24 -4.18
CA ILE A 19 -2.81 10.41 -4.77
C ILE A 19 -3.37 9.08 -5.25
N ILE A 20 -4.23 8.44 -4.47
CA ILE A 20 -4.88 7.20 -4.87
C ILE A 20 -5.66 7.43 -6.16
N ARG A 21 -6.37 8.55 -6.26
CA ARG A 21 -7.09 8.91 -7.49
C ARG A 21 -6.13 9.04 -8.67
N LYS A 22 -5.03 9.77 -8.48
CA LYS A 22 -4.05 9.99 -9.55
C LYS A 22 -3.40 8.68 -9.98
N LEU A 23 -2.89 7.89 -9.04
CA LEU A 23 -2.18 6.66 -9.34
C LEU A 23 -3.12 5.58 -9.90
N GLY A 24 -4.34 5.50 -9.37
CA GLY A 24 -5.31 4.47 -9.80
C GLY A 24 -5.90 4.72 -11.19
N LYS A 25 -5.94 5.97 -11.62
CA LYS A 25 -6.52 6.34 -12.94
C LYS A 25 -5.47 6.50 -14.03
N THR A 26 -4.19 6.35 -13.71
CA THR A 26 -3.10 6.55 -14.67
C THR A 26 -2.36 5.24 -14.87
N SER A 27 -2.17 4.86 -16.15
CA SER A 27 -1.44 3.63 -16.48
C SER A 27 0.03 3.75 -16.09
N GLY A 28 0.57 2.74 -15.41
CA GLY A 28 1.99 2.64 -15.12
C GLY A 28 2.85 2.51 -16.37
N TYR A 29 2.25 2.13 -17.50
CA TYR A 29 2.93 2.04 -18.79
C TYR A 29 3.38 3.40 -19.32
N PHE A 30 2.54 4.44 -19.13
CA PHE A 30 2.81 5.79 -19.60
C PHE A 30 3.22 6.76 -18.50
N PHE A 31 3.32 6.30 -17.27
CA PHE A 31 3.50 7.17 -16.12
C PHE A 31 4.32 6.49 -15.04
N ASN A 32 5.48 7.04 -14.73
CA ASN A 32 6.33 6.51 -13.68
C ASN A 32 5.82 6.99 -12.31
N LYS A 33 5.09 6.12 -11.62
CA LYS A 33 4.44 6.45 -10.34
C LYS A 33 5.45 6.77 -9.24
N GLU A 34 6.56 6.02 -9.17
CA GLU A 34 7.60 6.28 -8.16
C GLU A 34 8.24 7.65 -8.37
N LYS A 35 8.59 7.98 -9.62
CA LYS A 35 9.18 9.27 -9.96
C LYS A 35 8.22 10.42 -9.61
N TYR A 36 6.94 10.25 -9.89
CA TYR A 36 5.92 11.24 -9.54
C TYR A 36 5.86 11.46 -8.04
N LEU A 37 5.81 10.38 -7.24
CA LEU A 37 5.76 10.48 -5.79
C LEU A 37 7.02 11.13 -5.22
N LYS A 38 8.19 10.83 -5.78
CA LYS A 38 9.44 11.48 -5.41
C LYS A 38 9.41 12.98 -5.69
N SER A 39 8.87 13.39 -6.85
CA SER A 39 8.79 14.79 -7.21
C SER A 39 7.88 15.60 -6.30
N LYS A 40 6.92 14.93 -5.64
CA LYS A 40 6.00 15.55 -4.68
C LYS A 40 6.47 15.38 -3.23
N ASP A 41 7.66 14.82 -3.01
CA ASP A 41 8.24 14.56 -1.69
C ASP A 41 7.31 13.72 -0.80
N MET A 42 6.74 12.66 -1.36
CA MET A 42 5.76 11.82 -0.69
C MET A 42 6.29 10.48 -0.22
N LEU A 43 7.57 10.23 -0.42
CA LEU A 43 8.21 8.97 -0.06
C LEU A 43 9.19 9.14 1.09
N GLU A 44 9.31 8.13 1.92
CA GLU A 44 10.34 8.04 2.96
C GLU A 44 10.90 6.63 3.02
N ASN A 45 12.05 6.48 3.65
CA ASN A 45 12.64 5.16 3.88
C ASN A 45 12.18 4.59 5.22
N TRP A 46 11.83 3.31 5.21
CA TRP A 46 11.53 2.57 6.42
C TRP A 46 12.06 1.14 6.28
N ARG A 47 12.99 0.76 7.17
CA ARG A 47 13.58 -0.59 7.20
C ARG A 47 14.02 -1.11 5.82
N LYS A 48 14.78 -0.32 5.08
CA LYS A 48 15.26 -0.64 3.72
C LYS A 48 14.17 -0.63 2.65
N ASN A 49 12.95 -0.21 2.99
CA ASN A 49 11.86 -0.08 2.03
C ASN A 49 11.54 1.39 1.80
N ILE A 50 11.01 1.68 0.63
CA ILE A 50 10.48 3.00 0.30
C ILE A 50 8.97 2.95 0.49
N VAL A 51 8.46 3.84 1.34
CA VAL A 51 7.04 3.87 1.71
C VAL A 51 6.47 5.28 1.53
N LEU A 52 5.14 5.38 1.50
CA LEU A 52 4.47 6.68 1.47
C LEU A 52 4.56 7.35 2.83
N LYS A 53 4.92 8.65 2.83
CA LYS A 53 4.86 9.47 4.03
C LYS A 53 3.43 9.57 4.52
N ASP A 54 3.27 9.81 5.82
CA ASP A 54 1.98 10.03 6.49
C ASP A 54 1.02 8.84 6.45
N SER A 55 1.53 7.63 6.20
CA SER A 55 0.75 6.42 6.37
C SER A 55 0.37 6.23 7.84
N CYS A 56 -0.85 5.78 8.11
CA CYS A 56 -1.31 5.57 9.48
C CYS A 56 -0.53 4.44 10.16
N ALA A 57 -0.17 3.41 9.41
CA ALA A 57 0.64 2.31 9.93
C ALA A 57 1.45 1.67 8.81
N LEU A 58 2.59 1.11 9.17
CA LEU A 58 3.45 0.33 8.30
C LEU A 58 3.68 -1.02 8.96
N ILE A 59 3.49 -2.10 8.22
CA ILE A 59 3.62 -3.45 8.73
C ILE A 59 4.52 -4.24 7.80
N GLU A 60 5.67 -4.67 8.30
CA GLU A 60 6.56 -5.54 7.53
C GLU A 60 6.12 -6.99 7.68
N LEU A 61 5.85 -7.63 6.57
CA LEU A 61 5.33 -8.98 6.49
C LEU A 61 6.33 -9.88 5.79
N LYS A 62 6.52 -11.08 6.34
CA LYS A 62 7.32 -12.12 5.71
C LYS A 62 6.38 -13.18 5.15
N LYS A 63 6.49 -13.47 3.85
CA LYS A 63 5.65 -14.50 3.23
C LYS A 63 5.99 -15.87 3.78
N MET A 64 4.99 -16.56 4.32
CA MET A 64 5.15 -17.88 4.89
C MET A 64 4.59 -18.98 3.98
N ASN A 65 3.46 -18.71 3.32
CA ASN A 65 2.81 -19.73 2.51
C ASN A 65 1.92 -19.09 1.45
N GLU A 66 1.59 -19.88 0.44
CA GLU A 66 0.67 -19.47 -0.61
C GLU A 66 -0.27 -20.65 -0.90
N ILE A 67 -1.57 -20.37 -0.92
CA ILE A 67 -2.60 -21.36 -1.24
C ILE A 67 -3.33 -20.88 -2.48
N ASN A 68 -3.23 -21.64 -3.56
CA ASN A 68 -3.96 -21.33 -4.78
C ASN A 68 -5.37 -21.91 -4.67
N ILE A 69 -6.37 -21.05 -4.91
CA ILE A 69 -7.75 -21.48 -4.97
C ILE A 69 -8.23 -21.42 -6.42
N GLU A 70 -9.34 -22.09 -6.68
CA GLU A 70 -9.89 -22.13 -8.02
C GLU A 70 -10.20 -20.72 -8.53
N GLY A 71 -9.85 -20.44 -9.81
CA GLY A 71 -10.01 -19.13 -10.42
C GLY A 71 -8.75 -18.28 -10.34
N ASP A 72 -8.90 -16.96 -10.29
CA ASP A 72 -7.82 -15.98 -10.34
C ASP A 72 -7.31 -15.56 -8.97
N HIS A 73 -7.64 -16.31 -7.92
CA HIS A 73 -7.30 -15.92 -6.55
C HIS A 73 -6.28 -16.87 -5.93
N ALA A 74 -5.42 -16.28 -5.10
CA ALA A 74 -4.51 -17.03 -4.24
C ALA A 74 -4.59 -16.45 -2.84
N ILE A 75 -4.36 -17.28 -1.83
CA ILE A 75 -4.30 -16.85 -0.44
C ILE A 75 -2.85 -16.91 -0.01
N PHE A 76 -2.35 -15.79 0.52
CA PHE A 76 -0.99 -15.70 1.06
C PHE A 76 -1.06 -15.59 2.57
N THR A 77 -0.21 -16.34 3.26
CA THR A 77 -0.05 -16.17 4.70
C THR A 77 1.28 -15.53 5.00
N PHE A 78 1.28 -14.63 5.98
CA PHE A 78 2.46 -13.86 6.36
C PHE A 78 2.65 -13.90 7.88
N SER A 79 3.91 -13.80 8.30
CA SER A 79 4.21 -13.46 9.68
C SER A 79 4.53 -11.97 9.76
N VAL A 80 4.08 -11.31 10.83
CA VAL A 80 4.40 -9.91 11.09
C VAL A 80 5.78 -9.86 11.73
N SER A 81 6.73 -9.17 11.09
CA SER A 81 8.07 -9.04 11.65
C SER A 81 8.27 -7.73 12.40
N LYS A 82 7.81 -6.60 11.84
CA LYS A 82 7.88 -5.29 12.49
C LYS A 82 6.69 -4.45 12.09
N TYR A 83 6.35 -3.47 12.92
CA TYR A 83 5.30 -2.52 12.60
C TYR A 83 5.61 -1.15 13.20
N ARG A 84 4.98 -0.13 12.62
CA ARG A 84 5.02 1.25 13.11
C ARG A 84 3.62 1.83 12.97
N THR A 85 3.05 2.32 14.07
CA THR A 85 1.76 3.01 14.04
C THR A 85 2.03 4.50 14.25
N LEU A 86 1.60 5.33 13.30
CA LEU A 86 1.76 6.78 13.35
C LEU A 86 0.48 7.48 13.77
N SER A 87 -0.68 6.91 13.42
CA SER A 87 -1.98 7.48 13.74
C SER A 87 -3.01 6.38 13.85
N GLU A 88 -3.88 6.49 14.84
CA GLU A 88 -5.00 5.55 15.04
C GLU A 88 -6.30 6.08 14.45
N SER A 89 -6.27 7.28 13.87
CA SER A 89 -7.44 7.90 13.27
C SER A 89 -7.12 8.40 11.87
N GLY A 90 -8.16 8.67 11.09
CA GLY A 90 -7.99 9.19 9.75
C GLY A 90 -7.52 8.15 8.73
N ILE A 91 -7.73 6.85 9.02
CA ILE A 91 -7.39 5.77 8.10
C ILE A 91 -8.29 5.84 6.87
N LEU A 92 -7.67 5.70 5.69
CA LEU A 92 -8.39 5.64 4.43
C LEU A 92 -9.10 4.30 4.32
N THR A 93 -10.41 4.32 4.09
CA THR A 93 -11.23 3.11 4.03
C THR A 93 -11.78 2.88 2.62
N PHE A 94 -12.29 1.68 2.38
CA PHE A 94 -12.98 1.35 1.14
C PHE A 94 -14.18 2.28 0.91
N LYS A 95 -14.91 2.62 2.00
CA LYS A 95 -16.03 3.55 1.92
C LYS A 95 -15.59 4.94 1.44
N ASP A 96 -14.42 5.42 1.89
CA ASP A 96 -13.87 6.69 1.42
C ASP A 96 -13.65 6.69 -0.09
N LEU A 97 -13.17 5.57 -0.64
CA LEU A 97 -12.95 5.43 -2.07
C LEU A 97 -14.26 5.45 -2.85
N ILE A 98 -15.29 4.81 -2.32
CA ILE A 98 -16.64 4.81 -2.94
C ILE A 98 -17.25 6.21 -2.89
N ASP A 99 -17.23 6.84 -1.71
CA ASP A 99 -17.84 8.16 -1.50
C ASP A 99 -17.21 9.24 -2.37
N ASN A 100 -15.94 9.09 -2.71
CA ASN A 100 -15.21 10.02 -3.57
C ASN A 100 -15.13 9.56 -5.02
N LYS A 101 -15.90 8.55 -5.40
CA LYS A 101 -16.02 8.04 -6.77
C LYS A 101 -14.69 7.59 -7.39
N ILE A 102 -13.78 7.08 -6.57
CA ILE A 102 -12.52 6.51 -7.04
C ILE A 102 -12.75 5.07 -7.48
N ILE A 103 -13.59 4.35 -6.76
CA ILE A 103 -14.08 3.01 -7.12
C ILE A 103 -15.60 3.00 -7.04
N LEU A 104 -16.19 2.05 -7.73
CA LEU A 104 -17.65 1.91 -7.78
C LEU A 104 -18.22 1.30 -6.50
#